data_ac4e5adc907cd288182634c3087a1048
#
_entry.id   ac4e5adc907cd288182634c3087a1048
#
_cell.length_a   1.000
_cell.length_b   1.000
_cell.length_c   1.000
_cell.angle_alpha   90.00
_cell.angle_beta   90.00
_cell.angle_gamma   90.00
#
_symmetry.space_group_name_H-M   'P 1'
#
loop_
_entity.id
_entity.type
_entity.pdbx_description
1 polymer ?
#
loop_
_entity_poly.entity_id
_entity_poly.type
_entity_poly.pdbx_seq_one_letter_code
_entity_poly.pdbx_strand_id
1 'polypeptide(L)'
;MRSSRRLALIGTATLVAYAGLRGRLRRYEIAEESMAPTLLPGDYVIAQPRRESPQRGDILIFEHPHQAGFELVKRVVGLPGEQVVIARGQVHANDAVLAEPWADGPTLPDGTWNLDPDHVFVLGDNRARSAGDSRWIGPVNLHDARWKVVGRYWPLGSVGRVGL
;
A
#
# COMPACT_ATOMS: atom_id res chain seq x y z
N MET A 1 24.01 -11.23 -43.63
CA MET A 1 23.93 -12.14 -42.46
C MET A 1 24.17 -11.51 -41.07
N ARG A 2 24.44 -10.18 -40.94
CA ARG A 2 24.68 -9.54 -39.61
C ARG A 2 23.43 -8.95 -38.95
N SER A 3 22.32 -8.79 -39.66
CA SER A 3 21.10 -8.15 -39.17
C SER A 3 20.21 -9.10 -38.34
N SER A 4 20.12 -10.38 -38.72
CA SER A 4 19.27 -11.37 -38.05
C SER A 4 19.73 -11.76 -36.61
N ARG A 5 21.06 -11.71 -36.36
CA ARG A 5 21.62 -12.01 -35.04
C ARG A 5 21.31 -10.89 -33.99
N ARG A 6 21.25 -9.62 -34.45
CA ARG A 6 20.94 -8.49 -33.54
C ARG A 6 19.47 -8.48 -33.14
N LEU A 7 18.56 -8.82 -34.05
CA LEU A 7 17.12 -8.92 -33.75
C LEU A 7 16.82 -10.08 -32.80
N ALA A 8 17.49 -11.22 -32.93
CA ALA A 8 17.33 -12.36 -32.04
C ALA A 8 17.84 -12.04 -30.62
N LEU A 9 18.93 -11.32 -30.46
CA LEU A 9 19.49 -10.92 -29.15
C LEU A 9 18.60 -9.89 -28.42
N ILE A 10 17.98 -8.97 -29.14
CA ILE A 10 17.04 -8.00 -28.56
C ILE A 10 15.78 -8.71 -28.13
N GLY A 11 15.25 -9.64 -28.94
CA GLY A 11 14.07 -10.42 -28.61
C GLY A 11 14.25 -11.30 -27.37
N THR A 12 15.40 -11.96 -27.22
CA THR A 12 15.72 -12.78 -26.04
C THR A 12 15.95 -11.94 -24.78
N ALA A 13 16.63 -10.80 -24.88
CA ALA A 13 16.82 -9.90 -23.74
C ALA A 13 15.50 -9.33 -23.24
N THR A 14 14.59 -8.96 -24.14
CA THR A 14 13.24 -8.47 -23.79
C THR A 14 12.40 -9.57 -23.16
N LEU A 15 12.47 -10.80 -23.66
CA LEU A 15 11.73 -11.93 -23.10
C LEU A 15 12.24 -12.33 -21.70
N VAL A 16 13.54 -12.32 -21.48
CA VAL A 16 14.16 -12.58 -20.17
C VAL A 16 13.83 -11.47 -19.17
N ALA A 17 13.86 -10.21 -19.58
CA ALA A 17 13.43 -9.08 -18.76
C ALA A 17 11.95 -9.19 -18.40
N TYR A 18 11.09 -9.55 -19.34
CA TYR A 18 9.64 -9.75 -19.13
C TYR A 18 9.36 -10.93 -18.20
N ALA A 19 10.04 -12.06 -18.36
CA ALA A 19 9.92 -13.22 -17.47
C ALA A 19 10.45 -12.92 -16.06
N GLY A 20 11.54 -12.16 -15.92
CA GLY A 20 12.07 -11.71 -14.65
C GLY A 20 11.18 -10.72 -13.90
N LEU A 21 10.43 -9.88 -14.63
CA LEU A 21 9.43 -8.99 -14.03
C LEU A 21 8.15 -9.72 -13.60
N ARG A 22 7.70 -10.71 -14.36
CA ARG A 22 6.47 -11.48 -14.04
C ARG A 22 6.53 -12.21 -12.70
N GLY A 23 7.71 -12.69 -12.29
CA GLY A 23 7.91 -13.31 -10.97
C GLY A 23 8.02 -12.32 -9.81
N ARG A 24 8.08 -11.02 -10.11
CA ARG A 24 8.30 -9.96 -9.10
C ARG A 24 7.09 -9.06 -8.87
N LEU A 25 6.03 -9.17 -9.67
CA LEU A 25 4.85 -8.33 -9.56
C LEU A 25 3.61 -9.20 -9.28
N ARG A 26 2.77 -8.74 -8.38
CA ARG A 26 1.44 -9.29 -8.14
C ARG A 26 0.37 -8.33 -8.62
N ARG A 27 -0.76 -8.88 -9.01
CA ARG A 27 -1.95 -8.14 -9.43
C ARG A 27 -3.03 -8.38 -8.42
N TYR A 28 -3.72 -7.30 -8.04
CA TYR A 28 -4.81 -7.34 -7.08
C TYR A 28 -6.00 -6.58 -7.63
N GLU A 29 -7.18 -7.08 -7.36
CA GLU A 29 -8.43 -6.37 -7.54
C GLU A 29 -8.83 -5.73 -6.21
N ILE A 30 -9.24 -4.48 -6.24
CA ILE A 30 -9.75 -3.77 -5.08
C ILE A 30 -11.24 -4.14 -4.94
N ALA A 31 -11.59 -4.83 -3.86
CA ALA A 31 -12.95 -5.30 -3.62
C ALA A 31 -13.79 -4.32 -2.78
N GLU A 32 -13.14 -3.51 -1.91
CA GLU A 32 -13.83 -2.71 -0.92
C GLU A 32 -13.51 -1.22 -1.05
N GLU A 33 -14.35 -0.39 -0.41
CA GLU A 33 -14.27 1.07 -0.46
C GLU A 33 -13.27 1.68 0.54
N SER A 34 -12.56 0.88 1.31
CA SER A 34 -11.70 1.36 2.40
C SER A 34 -10.56 2.28 1.95
N MET A 35 -10.20 2.24 0.69
CA MET A 35 -9.15 3.07 0.07
C MET A 35 -9.70 4.15 -0.86
N ALA A 36 -11.03 4.35 -0.90
CA ALA A 36 -11.62 5.46 -1.64
C ALA A 36 -11.23 6.81 -1.00
N PRO A 37 -11.03 7.89 -1.78
CA PRO A 37 -11.19 7.96 -3.24
C PRO A 37 -9.96 7.49 -4.04
N THR A 38 -8.85 7.17 -3.40
CA THR A 38 -7.58 6.81 -4.08
C THR A 38 -7.71 5.55 -4.92
N LEU A 39 -8.29 4.49 -4.32
CA LEU A 39 -8.59 3.22 -4.98
C LEU A 39 -10.07 2.90 -4.77
N LEU A 40 -10.75 2.54 -5.83
CA LEU A 40 -12.18 2.22 -5.84
C LEU A 40 -12.41 0.72 -6.08
N PRO A 41 -13.53 0.16 -5.63
CA PRO A 41 -13.92 -1.20 -6.01
C PRO A 41 -13.91 -1.38 -7.52
N GLY A 42 -13.31 -2.49 -7.99
CA GLY A 42 -13.11 -2.76 -9.41
C GLY A 42 -11.83 -2.15 -10.01
N ASP A 43 -11.04 -1.41 -9.23
CA ASP A 43 -9.68 -1.03 -9.63
C ASP A 43 -8.76 -2.25 -9.59
N TYR A 44 -7.85 -2.35 -10.57
CA TYR A 44 -6.81 -3.36 -10.59
C TYR A 44 -5.45 -2.70 -10.44
N VAL A 45 -4.72 -3.15 -9.43
CA VAL A 45 -3.41 -2.58 -9.05
C VAL A 45 -2.28 -3.59 -9.24
N ILE A 46 -1.09 -3.05 -9.45
CA ILE A 46 0.16 -3.81 -9.46
C ILE A 46 0.89 -3.52 -8.15
N ALA A 47 1.34 -4.59 -7.49
CA ALA A 47 2.19 -4.53 -6.31
C ALA A 47 3.53 -5.22 -6.58
N GLN A 48 4.58 -4.66 -6.02
CA GLN A 48 5.93 -5.22 -6.01
C GLN A 48 6.34 -5.66 -4.60
N PRO A 49 7.27 -6.61 -4.44
CA PRO A 49 7.84 -6.93 -3.15
C PRO A 49 8.45 -5.68 -2.52
N ARG A 50 8.08 -5.40 -1.26
CA ARG A 50 8.71 -4.33 -0.50
C ARG A 50 10.14 -4.73 -0.13
N ARG A 51 11.13 -3.95 -0.56
CA ARG A 51 12.56 -4.18 -0.32
C ARG A 51 13.16 -3.16 0.64
N GLU A 52 12.52 -2.00 0.74
CA GLU A 52 12.98 -0.86 1.51
C GLU A 52 12.04 -0.63 2.70
N SER A 53 12.51 0.14 3.67
CA SER A 53 11.67 0.65 4.74
C SER A 53 10.50 1.42 4.14
N PRO A 54 9.28 1.25 4.65
CA PRO A 54 8.12 1.96 4.13
C PRO A 54 8.25 3.45 4.38
N GLN A 55 7.69 4.22 3.47
CA GLN A 55 7.56 5.65 3.62
C GLN A 55 6.11 6.00 3.94
N ARG A 56 5.90 7.13 4.61
CA ARG A 56 4.56 7.66 4.83
C ARG A 56 3.88 7.95 3.49
N GLY A 57 2.63 7.49 3.34
CA GLY A 57 1.91 7.55 2.09
C GLY A 57 1.99 6.28 1.23
N ASP A 58 2.94 5.37 1.48
CA ASP A 58 2.98 4.08 0.79
C ASP A 58 1.71 3.28 1.01
N ILE A 59 1.21 2.63 -0.04
CA ILE A 59 0.08 1.71 0.06
C ILE A 59 0.63 0.29 0.11
N LEU A 60 0.35 -0.39 1.22
CA LEU A 60 0.83 -1.75 1.48
C LEU A 60 -0.31 -2.76 1.36
N ILE A 61 0.07 -3.99 0.98
CA ILE A 61 -0.79 -5.17 1.03
C ILE A 61 -0.18 -6.12 2.04
N PHE A 62 -1.00 -6.56 2.98
CA PHE A 62 -0.60 -7.45 4.07
C PHE A 62 -1.74 -8.39 4.44
N GLU A 63 -1.38 -9.51 5.03
CA GLU A 63 -2.35 -10.49 5.52
C GLU A 63 -2.97 -9.98 6.84
N HIS A 64 -4.29 -10.18 6.98
CA HIS A 64 -5.00 -9.80 8.20
C HIS A 64 -4.48 -10.63 9.39
N PRO A 65 -4.04 -10.00 10.51
CA PRO A 65 -3.34 -10.70 11.59
C PRO A 65 -4.17 -11.81 12.28
N HIS A 66 -5.50 -11.76 12.15
CA HIS A 66 -6.40 -12.74 12.78
C HIS A 66 -7.21 -13.56 11.76
N GLN A 67 -6.97 -13.41 10.45
CA GLN A 67 -7.70 -14.12 9.39
C GLN A 67 -6.74 -14.55 8.30
N ALA A 68 -6.21 -15.76 8.43
CA ALA A 68 -5.28 -16.32 7.44
C ALA A 68 -5.90 -16.35 6.04
N GLY A 69 -5.10 -15.95 5.04
CA GLY A 69 -5.51 -15.88 3.64
C GLY A 69 -6.37 -14.66 3.26
N PHE A 70 -6.67 -13.77 4.21
CA PHE A 70 -7.37 -12.52 3.93
C PHE A 70 -6.37 -11.36 3.84
N GLU A 71 -6.17 -10.82 2.64
CA GLU A 71 -5.25 -9.72 2.39
C GLU A 71 -5.97 -8.36 2.45
N LEU A 72 -5.33 -7.41 3.11
CA LEU A 72 -5.79 -6.03 3.28
C LEU A 72 -4.91 -5.06 2.50
N VAL A 73 -5.51 -3.99 2.00
CA VAL A 73 -4.83 -2.88 1.35
C VAL A 73 -5.04 -1.63 2.17
N LYS A 74 -3.96 -1.03 2.70
CA LYS A 74 -4.01 0.17 3.54
C LYS A 74 -2.80 1.06 3.30
N ARG A 75 -2.91 2.33 3.71
CA ARG A 75 -1.86 3.33 3.59
C ARG A 75 -1.05 3.47 4.86
N VAL A 76 0.27 3.57 4.72
CA VAL A 76 1.19 3.86 5.82
C VAL A 76 1.00 5.30 6.28
N VAL A 77 0.69 5.45 7.56
CA VAL A 77 0.48 6.74 8.23
C VAL A 77 1.49 6.94 9.35
N GLY A 78 1.82 5.91 10.12
CA GLY A 78 2.89 5.93 11.13
C GLY A 78 4.06 5.06 10.72
N LEU A 79 5.29 5.52 10.99
CA LEU A 79 6.53 4.85 10.68
C LEU A 79 7.11 4.13 11.92
N PRO A 80 8.01 3.15 11.73
CA PRO A 80 8.65 2.45 12.84
C PRO A 80 9.25 3.40 13.88
N GLY A 81 9.00 3.12 15.16
CA GLY A 81 9.50 3.89 16.30
C GLY A 81 8.76 5.20 16.56
N GLU A 82 7.74 5.54 15.79
CA GLU A 82 6.94 6.74 16.03
C GLU A 82 5.83 6.48 17.06
N GLN A 83 5.41 7.55 17.74
CA GLN A 83 4.14 7.59 18.41
C GLN A 83 3.08 8.16 17.45
N VAL A 84 2.00 7.42 17.25
CA VAL A 84 0.83 7.88 16.50
C VAL A 84 -0.29 8.22 17.48
N VAL A 85 -0.84 9.43 17.35
CA VAL A 85 -1.97 9.90 18.15
C VAL A 85 -3.11 10.31 17.20
N ILE A 86 -4.29 9.75 17.43
CA ILE A 86 -5.52 10.23 16.81
C ILE A 86 -6.26 11.05 17.84
N ALA A 87 -6.49 12.32 17.55
CA ALA A 87 -7.20 13.22 18.43
C ALA A 87 -8.00 14.25 17.63
N ARG A 88 -9.25 14.46 18.02
CA ARG A 88 -10.16 15.43 17.40
C ARG A 88 -10.29 15.27 15.89
N GLY A 89 -10.27 14.02 15.41
CA GLY A 89 -10.38 13.69 13.99
C GLY A 89 -9.10 13.83 13.17
N GLN A 90 -7.99 14.22 13.78
CA GLN A 90 -6.68 14.41 13.14
C GLN A 90 -5.69 13.33 13.57
N VAL A 91 -4.73 13.02 12.71
CA VAL A 91 -3.64 12.11 13.01
C VAL A 91 -2.37 12.90 13.25
N HIS A 92 -1.67 12.56 14.30
CA HIS A 92 -0.38 13.13 14.68
C HIS A 92 0.67 12.03 14.69
N ALA A 93 1.90 12.36 14.29
CA ALA A 93 3.07 11.51 14.48
C ALA A 93 4.14 12.32 15.21
N ASN A 94 4.62 11.84 16.38
CA ASN A 94 5.60 12.52 17.22
C ASN A 94 5.24 13.99 17.46
N ASP A 95 4.03 14.24 17.94
CA ASP A 95 3.45 15.57 18.25
C ASP A 95 3.16 16.49 17.05
N ALA A 96 3.50 16.11 15.82
CA ALA A 96 3.21 16.87 14.62
C ALA A 96 1.92 16.38 13.94
N VAL A 97 1.01 17.30 13.61
CA VAL A 97 -0.17 17.01 12.81
C VAL A 97 0.27 16.56 11.41
N LEU A 98 -0.25 15.42 10.95
CA LEU A 98 0.05 14.91 9.62
C LEU A 98 -0.82 15.60 8.56
N ALA A 99 -0.18 16.02 7.47
CA ALA A 99 -0.89 16.37 6.25
C ALA A 99 -1.29 15.09 5.52
N GLU A 100 -2.59 14.86 5.38
CA GLU A 100 -3.15 13.65 4.78
C GLU A 100 -4.08 14.01 3.61
N PRO A 101 -3.53 14.44 2.45
CA PRO A 101 -4.33 14.90 1.32
C PRO A 101 -5.19 13.80 0.67
N TRP A 102 -4.93 12.55 1.02
CA TRP A 102 -5.66 11.37 0.56
C TRP A 102 -6.83 10.98 1.47
N ALA A 103 -6.86 11.50 2.70
CA ALA A 103 -7.85 11.08 3.69
C ALA A 103 -9.24 11.63 3.37
N ASP A 104 -10.23 10.77 3.41
CA ASP A 104 -11.64 11.12 3.34
C ASP A 104 -12.29 11.02 4.73
N GLY A 105 -12.65 12.18 5.25
CA GLY A 105 -13.30 12.35 6.55
C GLY A 105 -12.35 12.34 7.76
N PRO A 106 -12.92 12.62 8.95
CA PRO A 106 -12.17 12.64 10.21
C PRO A 106 -11.73 11.23 10.62
N THR A 107 -10.58 11.14 11.26
CA THR A 107 -10.06 9.86 11.79
C THR A 107 -10.58 9.63 13.21
N LEU A 108 -11.34 8.58 13.40
CA LEU A 108 -11.93 8.15 14.67
C LEU A 108 -11.76 6.63 14.85
N PRO A 109 -11.77 6.11 16.10
CA PRO A 109 -11.81 6.82 17.39
C PRO A 109 -10.47 7.48 17.75
N ASP A 110 -10.49 8.35 18.74
CA ASP A 110 -9.27 8.87 19.37
C ASP A 110 -8.48 7.74 20.03
N GLY A 111 -7.16 7.84 20.01
CA GLY A 111 -6.27 6.82 20.55
C GLY A 111 -4.80 7.16 20.42
N THR A 112 -3.95 6.37 21.08
CA THR A 112 -2.49 6.53 21.05
C THR A 112 -1.81 5.18 20.88
N TRP A 113 -0.86 5.11 19.97
CA TRP A 113 -0.08 3.90 19.65
C TRP A 113 1.41 4.27 19.60
N ASN A 114 2.24 3.53 20.34
CA ASN A 114 3.69 3.59 20.23
C ASN A 114 4.12 2.45 19.31
N LEU A 115 4.80 2.78 18.24
CA LEU A 115 5.19 1.79 17.23
C LEU A 115 6.56 1.19 17.56
N ASP A 116 6.63 -0.13 17.55
CA ASP A 116 7.89 -0.84 17.63
C ASP A 116 8.73 -0.61 16.36
N PRO A 117 10.06 -0.87 16.40
CA PRO A 117 10.96 -0.66 15.26
C PRO A 117 10.63 -1.45 13.99
N ASP A 118 9.80 -2.49 14.10
CA ASP A 118 9.37 -3.37 13.01
C ASP A 118 7.87 -3.23 12.69
N HIS A 119 7.19 -2.23 13.23
CA HIS A 119 5.76 -2.01 13.01
C HIS A 119 5.49 -0.68 12.30
N VAL A 120 4.39 -0.66 11.54
CA VAL A 120 3.81 0.54 10.92
C VAL A 120 2.37 0.71 11.35
N PHE A 121 1.91 1.97 11.38
CA PHE A 121 0.51 2.27 11.55
C PHE A 121 -0.11 2.54 10.19
N VAL A 122 -1.14 1.80 9.85
CA VAL A 122 -1.78 1.89 8.54
C VAL A 122 -3.26 2.27 8.68
N LEU A 123 -3.74 3.12 7.77
CA LEU A 123 -5.14 3.54 7.72
C LEU A 123 -5.72 3.35 6.31
N GLY A 124 -7.02 3.14 6.24
CA GLY A 124 -7.74 3.31 4.99
C GLY A 124 -7.94 4.79 4.68
N ASP A 125 -7.93 5.16 3.41
CA ASP A 125 -8.17 6.55 2.99
C ASP A 125 -9.61 6.97 3.29
N ASN A 126 -10.59 6.08 3.09
CA ASN A 126 -11.97 6.26 3.54
C ASN A 126 -12.08 5.91 5.02
N ARG A 127 -11.85 6.89 5.88
CA ARG A 127 -11.79 6.72 7.34
C ARG A 127 -13.03 6.09 7.94
N ALA A 128 -14.21 6.43 7.40
CA ALA A 128 -15.49 5.94 7.90
C ALA A 128 -15.78 4.48 7.49
N ARG A 129 -15.20 4.02 6.37
CA ARG A 129 -15.45 2.68 5.82
C ARG A 129 -14.24 1.75 5.87
N SER A 130 -13.26 2.04 6.72
CA SER A 130 -12.07 1.23 6.92
C SER A 130 -12.10 0.53 8.27
N ALA A 131 -12.63 -0.69 8.31
CA ALA A 131 -12.74 -1.48 9.53
C ALA A 131 -11.52 -2.36 9.84
N GLY A 132 -10.66 -2.62 8.86
CA GLY A 132 -9.48 -3.49 9.02
C GLY A 132 -8.17 -2.71 8.98
N ASP A 133 -8.09 -1.54 9.61
CA ASP A 133 -6.85 -0.78 9.72
C ASP A 133 -6.33 -0.72 11.17
N SER A 134 -5.20 -0.10 11.39
CA SER A 134 -4.50 -0.14 12.67
C SER A 134 -5.28 0.40 13.87
N ARG A 135 -6.37 1.12 13.65
CA ARG A 135 -7.28 1.54 14.72
C ARG A 135 -7.96 0.33 15.42
N TRP A 136 -8.17 -0.74 14.65
CA TRP A 136 -8.92 -1.92 15.06
C TRP A 136 -8.06 -3.17 15.21
N ILE A 137 -7.06 -3.35 14.34
CA ILE A 137 -6.19 -4.54 14.34
C ILE A 137 -4.83 -4.27 15.00
N GLY A 138 -4.55 -3.02 15.41
CA GLY A 138 -3.25 -2.60 15.93
C GLY A 138 -2.22 -2.32 14.82
N PRO A 139 -1.00 -1.91 15.22
CA PRO A 139 0.12 -1.75 14.29
C PRO A 139 0.44 -3.03 13.54
N VAL A 140 0.85 -2.90 12.28
CA VAL A 140 1.13 -4.03 11.38
C VAL A 140 2.62 -4.30 11.34
N ASN A 141 3.01 -5.56 11.56
CA ASN A 141 4.41 -5.98 11.47
C ASN A 141 4.89 -5.91 10.00
N LEU A 142 6.08 -5.35 9.81
CA LEU A 142 6.69 -5.19 8.49
C LEU A 142 7.02 -6.53 7.81
N HIS A 143 7.16 -7.60 8.56
CA HIS A 143 7.34 -8.93 8.01
C HIS A 143 6.09 -9.41 7.25
N ASP A 144 4.90 -9.00 7.68
CA ASP A 144 3.64 -9.39 7.07
C ASP A 144 3.26 -8.46 5.90
N ALA A 145 3.71 -7.21 5.96
CA ALA A 145 3.49 -6.21 4.90
C ALA A 145 4.52 -6.33 3.76
N ARG A 146 4.42 -7.40 3.00
CA ARG A 146 5.43 -7.78 1.98
C ARG A 146 5.29 -7.05 0.66
N TRP A 147 4.14 -6.50 0.35
CA TRP A 147 3.83 -5.95 -0.95
C TRP A 147 3.52 -4.46 -0.86
N LYS A 148 4.07 -3.70 -1.80
CA LYS A 148 3.81 -2.28 -1.98
C LYS A 148 3.11 -2.07 -3.32
N VAL A 149 1.97 -1.40 -3.30
CA VAL A 149 1.26 -0.97 -4.52
C VAL A 149 2.08 0.11 -5.21
N VAL A 150 2.30 -0.06 -6.52
CA VAL A 150 3.10 0.86 -7.32
C VAL A 150 2.31 1.55 -8.42
N GLY A 151 1.15 1.02 -8.78
CA GLY A 151 0.30 1.64 -9.79
C GLY A 151 -1.02 0.91 -9.97
N ARG A 152 -1.97 1.64 -10.55
CA ARG A 152 -3.24 1.12 -11.05
C ARG A 152 -3.14 0.95 -12.56
N TYR A 153 -3.58 -0.18 -13.09
CA TYR A 153 -3.53 -0.48 -14.52
C TYR A 153 -4.93 -0.65 -15.16
N TRP A 154 -5.97 -0.67 -14.35
CA TRP A 154 -7.36 -0.70 -14.80
C TRP A 154 -8.25 -0.01 -13.77
N PRO A 155 -9.33 0.70 -14.16
CA PRO A 155 -9.77 0.94 -15.54
C PRO A 155 -8.82 1.89 -16.30
N LEU A 156 -8.86 1.82 -17.65
CA LEU A 156 -7.92 2.58 -18.51
C LEU A 156 -7.94 4.09 -18.28
N GLY A 157 -9.10 4.66 -17.95
CA GLY A 157 -9.23 6.08 -17.63
C GLY A 157 -8.54 6.53 -16.33
N SER A 158 -8.08 5.60 -15.52
CA SER A 158 -7.48 5.86 -14.19
C SER A 158 -6.08 5.24 -14.06
N VAL A 159 -5.47 4.83 -15.18
CA VAL A 159 -4.12 4.25 -15.18
C VAL A 159 -3.10 5.26 -14.68
N GLY A 160 -2.25 4.84 -13.74
CA GLY A 160 -1.21 5.71 -13.21
C GLY A 160 -0.58 5.18 -11.92
N ARG A 161 0.35 5.98 -11.39
CA ARG A 161 0.90 5.74 -10.07
C ARG A 161 -0.17 6.03 -9.01
N VAL A 162 -0.20 5.21 -7.97
CA VAL A 162 -1.01 5.42 -6.75
C VAL A 162 -0.06 5.62 -5.58
N GLY A 163 -0.39 6.58 -4.77
CA GLY A 163 0.52 7.11 -3.76
C GLY A 163 0.92 8.56 -4.12
N LEU A 164 1.69 9.19 -3.29
CA LEU A 164 2.25 10.52 -3.56
C LEU A 164 3.26 10.48 -4.69
#